data_0f4978d69c5d2ab93b899ca0b0da0b16
#
_entry.id   0f4978d69c5d2ab93b899ca0b0da0b16
#
_cell.length_a   1.000
_cell.length_b   1.000
_cell.length_c   1.000
_cell.angle_alpha   90.00
_cell.angle_beta   90.00
_cell.angle_gamma   90.00
#
_symmetry.space_group_name_H-M   'P 1'
#
loop_
_entity.id
_entity.type
_entity.pdbx_description
1 polymer ?
#
loop_
_entity_poly.entity_id
_entity_poly.type
_entity_poly.pdbx_seq_one_letter_code
_entity_poly.pdbx_strand_id
1 'polypeptide(L)'
;VITLSHQGHHLHIPTLRQQHPRPDGTCWALADFVSPHNDRVGLFAVAVHCTSTCDDTDTYALLLQRTLADRLAEATSEYLQQSLLRQHAIRPAFGYPSLPDVSLLFDVNRFFPLSDIGISLTPHAAMLPTSSICGLYIQHPQHRLQQLWPHRQTLLEGVSQV
;
A
#
# COMPACT_ATOMS: atom_id res chain seq x y z
N VAL A 1 -4.91 -1.93 16.64
CA VAL A 1 -4.50 -0.59 16.22
C VAL A 1 -2.99 -0.56 16.17
N ILE A 2 -2.42 -0.02 15.09
CA ILE A 2 -1.01 0.32 15.00
C ILE A 2 -0.89 1.80 15.32
N THR A 3 0.00 2.16 16.25
CA THR A 3 0.28 3.57 16.56
C THR A 3 1.69 3.91 16.11
N LEU A 4 1.80 4.80 15.15
CA LEU A 4 3.08 5.35 14.70
C LEU A 4 3.36 6.65 15.44
N SER A 5 4.61 6.83 15.86
CA SER A 5 5.06 8.04 16.54
C SER A 5 6.29 8.60 15.85
N HIS A 6 6.24 9.87 15.46
CA HIS A 6 7.36 10.57 14.84
C HIS A 6 7.36 12.04 15.26
N GLN A 7 8.46 12.54 15.78
CA GLN A 7 8.65 13.94 16.18
C GLN A 7 7.52 14.51 17.08
N GLY A 8 6.98 13.68 18.00
CA GLY A 8 5.89 14.07 18.89
C GLY A 8 4.47 14.00 18.30
N HIS A 9 4.34 13.66 17.02
CA HIS A 9 3.07 13.37 16.38
C HIS A 9 2.74 11.88 16.47
N HIS A 10 1.44 11.58 16.56
CA HIS A 10 0.94 10.21 16.62
C HIS A 10 -0.08 9.97 15.50
N LEU A 11 0.06 8.84 14.82
CA LEU A 11 -0.88 8.36 13.82
C LEU A 11 -1.43 7.00 14.27
N HIS A 12 -2.74 6.94 14.45
CA HIS A 12 -3.44 5.72 14.85
C HIS A 12 -4.08 5.06 13.64
N ILE A 13 -3.68 3.83 13.34
CA ILE A 13 -4.18 3.05 12.20
C ILE A 13 -4.96 1.86 12.74
N PRO A 14 -6.30 1.90 12.70
CA PRO A 14 -7.13 0.75 12.99
C PRO A 14 -6.83 -0.38 12.01
N THR A 15 -6.69 -1.60 12.51
CA THR A 15 -6.46 -2.77 11.67
C THR A 15 -7.59 -3.77 11.88
N LEU A 16 -8.17 -4.23 10.79
CA LEU A 16 -9.20 -5.26 10.81
C LEU A 16 -8.58 -6.61 11.09
N ARG A 17 -9.22 -7.39 11.94
CA ARG A 17 -8.90 -8.79 12.16
C ARG A 17 -9.65 -9.65 11.15
N GLN A 18 -9.02 -10.71 10.66
CA GLN A 18 -9.67 -11.69 9.78
C GLN A 18 -10.99 -12.16 10.40
N GLN A 19 -12.05 -12.20 9.59
CA GLN A 19 -13.37 -12.63 10.03
C GLN A 19 -13.55 -14.15 9.94
N HIS A 20 -12.75 -14.80 9.10
CA HIS A 20 -12.74 -16.25 8.95
C HIS A 20 -11.48 -16.81 9.57
N PRO A 21 -11.62 -17.74 10.54
CA PRO A 21 -10.47 -18.38 11.16
C PRO A 21 -9.71 -19.23 10.13
N ARG A 22 -8.43 -19.30 10.32
CA ARG A 22 -7.54 -20.17 9.58
C ARG A 22 -7.72 -21.63 10.02
N PRO A 23 -7.09 -22.61 9.33
CA PRO A 23 -7.14 -24.02 9.74
C PRO A 23 -6.65 -24.29 11.17
N ASP A 24 -5.76 -23.43 11.68
CA ASP A 24 -5.24 -23.46 13.06
C ASP A 24 -6.17 -22.73 14.07
N GLY A 25 -7.33 -22.24 13.63
CA GLY A 25 -8.28 -21.49 14.46
C GLY A 25 -7.88 -20.03 14.72
N THR A 26 -6.76 -19.54 14.19
CA THR A 26 -6.31 -18.17 14.42
C THR A 26 -6.94 -17.18 13.44
N CYS A 27 -7.18 -15.95 13.90
CA CYS A 27 -7.57 -14.80 13.08
C CYS A 27 -6.51 -13.72 13.23
N TRP A 28 -5.91 -13.29 12.15
CA TRP A 28 -4.82 -12.33 12.16
C TRP A 28 -5.27 -10.93 11.78
N ALA A 29 -4.58 -9.93 12.33
CA ALA A 29 -4.69 -8.53 11.94
C ALA A 29 -3.29 -7.99 11.59
N LEU A 30 -3.21 -6.89 10.85
CA LEU A 30 -1.91 -6.28 10.55
C LEU A 30 -1.13 -5.90 11.81
N ALA A 31 -1.82 -5.52 12.89
CA ALA A 31 -1.20 -5.20 14.16
C ALA A 31 -0.42 -6.37 14.78
N ASP A 32 -0.78 -7.62 14.46
CA ASP A 32 -0.10 -8.80 14.99
C ASP A 32 1.31 -9.01 14.38
N PHE A 33 1.63 -8.23 13.32
CA PHE A 33 2.93 -8.23 12.66
C PHE A 33 3.87 -7.13 13.16
N VAL A 34 3.38 -6.27 14.04
CA VAL A 34 4.15 -5.19 14.64
C VAL A 34 4.43 -5.55 16.10
N SER A 35 5.69 -5.48 16.51
CA SER A 35 6.05 -5.71 17.91
C SER A 35 5.50 -4.59 18.79
N PRO A 36 4.99 -4.91 20.01
CA PRO A 36 4.50 -3.87 20.92
C PRO A 36 5.61 -2.95 21.47
N HIS A 37 6.88 -3.34 21.29
CA HIS A 37 8.01 -2.58 21.81
C HIS A 37 9.05 -2.31 20.73
N ASN A 38 9.31 -1.01 20.46
CA ASN A 38 10.42 -0.52 19.63
C ASN A 38 10.50 -1.11 18.21
N ASP A 39 9.36 -1.36 17.59
CA ASP A 39 9.33 -1.78 16.20
C ASP A 39 9.37 -0.56 15.26
N ARG A 40 9.71 -0.82 14.00
CA ARG A 40 9.76 0.19 12.94
C ARG A 40 8.77 -0.17 11.86
N VAL A 41 7.85 0.76 11.60
CA VAL A 41 6.92 0.69 10.47
C VAL A 41 7.25 1.85 9.54
N GLY A 42 7.45 1.56 8.26
CA GLY A 42 7.63 2.59 7.24
C GLY A 42 6.30 3.05 6.67
N LEU A 43 6.19 4.34 6.39
CA LEU A 43 5.17 4.88 5.49
C LEU A 43 5.78 5.03 4.11
N PHE A 44 5.02 4.75 3.07
CA PHE A 44 5.41 5.04 1.70
C PHE A 44 4.26 5.66 0.93
N ALA A 45 4.60 6.46 -0.06
CA ALA A 45 3.68 6.93 -1.07
C ALA A 45 4.38 6.98 -2.42
N VAL A 46 3.67 6.65 -3.48
CA VAL A 46 4.13 6.66 -4.87
C VAL A 46 3.07 7.34 -5.70
N ALA A 47 3.47 8.20 -6.62
CA ALA A 47 2.59 8.81 -7.60
C ALA A 47 3.21 8.74 -9.00
N VAL A 48 2.39 8.46 -10.00
CA VAL A 48 2.79 8.56 -11.41
C VAL A 48 2.04 9.73 -12.04
N HIS A 49 2.81 10.75 -12.39
CA HIS A 49 2.30 11.94 -13.08
C HIS A 49 2.42 11.72 -14.58
N CYS A 50 1.30 11.56 -15.27
CA CYS A 50 1.27 11.49 -16.71
C CYS A 50 1.13 12.89 -17.28
N THR A 51 2.10 13.34 -18.08
CA THR A 51 1.89 14.47 -18.98
C THR A 51 1.14 13.92 -20.19
N SER A 52 -0.10 14.36 -20.40
CA SER A 52 -0.89 13.92 -21.53
C SER A 52 -0.19 14.33 -22.84
N THR A 53 0.27 13.33 -23.57
CA THR A 53 0.77 13.50 -24.95
C THR A 53 -0.24 12.95 -25.96
N CYS A 54 -1.36 12.38 -25.47
CA CYS A 54 -2.41 11.80 -26.28
C CYS A 54 -3.48 12.87 -26.57
N ASP A 55 -4.08 12.77 -27.73
CA ASP A 55 -5.29 13.54 -28.07
C ASP A 55 -6.40 13.12 -27.10
N ASP A 56 -7.02 14.06 -26.41
CA ASP A 56 -8.11 13.81 -25.44
C ASP A 56 -9.32 13.11 -26.05
N THR A 57 -9.39 13.03 -27.38
CA THR A 57 -10.43 12.31 -28.13
C THR A 57 -10.13 10.81 -28.29
N ASP A 58 -8.87 10.38 -28.14
CA ASP A 58 -8.50 8.96 -28.25
C ASP A 58 -8.68 8.23 -26.91
N THR A 59 -9.91 7.76 -26.69
CA THR A 59 -10.28 7.02 -25.46
C THR A 59 -9.42 5.77 -25.24
N TYR A 60 -8.98 5.10 -26.31
CA TYR A 60 -8.14 3.90 -26.18
C TYR A 60 -6.73 4.26 -25.72
N ALA A 61 -6.13 5.28 -26.28
CA ALA A 61 -4.82 5.77 -25.87
C ALA A 61 -4.82 6.26 -24.42
N LEU A 62 -5.86 6.97 -24.01
CA LEU A 62 -6.04 7.41 -22.62
C LEU A 62 -6.18 6.24 -21.66
N LEU A 63 -6.95 5.21 -22.00
CA LEU A 63 -7.09 4.00 -21.19
C LEU A 63 -5.76 3.26 -21.03
N LEU A 64 -5.02 3.13 -22.14
CA LEU A 64 -3.72 2.47 -22.15
C LEU A 64 -2.70 3.22 -21.28
N GLN A 65 -2.64 4.56 -21.44
CA GLN A 65 -1.79 5.43 -20.62
C GLN A 65 -2.10 5.29 -19.13
N ARG A 66 -3.37 5.30 -18.75
CA ARG A 66 -3.80 5.14 -17.35
C ARG A 66 -3.42 3.76 -16.81
N THR A 67 -3.69 2.71 -17.59
CA THR A 67 -3.31 1.34 -17.19
C THR A 67 -1.80 1.20 -16.99
N LEU A 68 -1.01 1.80 -17.86
CA LEU A 68 0.45 1.80 -17.73
C LEU A 68 0.89 2.57 -16.47
N ALA A 69 0.30 3.72 -16.20
CA ALA A 69 0.60 4.52 -15.01
C ALA A 69 0.28 3.75 -13.72
N ASP A 70 -0.85 3.04 -13.66
CA ASP A 70 -1.22 2.20 -12.52
C ASP A 70 -0.19 1.06 -12.31
N ARG A 71 0.24 0.42 -13.39
CA ARG A 71 1.28 -0.63 -13.32
C ARG A 71 2.64 -0.08 -12.89
N LEU A 72 3.00 1.12 -13.33
CA LEU A 72 4.23 1.78 -12.90
C LEU A 72 4.20 2.14 -11.42
N ALA A 73 3.07 2.62 -10.90
CA ALA A 73 2.91 2.89 -9.47
C ALA A 73 3.09 1.62 -8.63
N GLU A 74 2.47 0.50 -9.05
CA GLU A 74 2.64 -0.80 -8.39
C GLU A 74 4.09 -1.29 -8.45
N ALA A 75 4.70 -1.29 -9.63
CA ALA A 75 6.08 -1.72 -9.83
C ALA A 75 7.07 -0.87 -9.01
N THR A 76 6.86 0.46 -8.96
CA THR A 76 7.70 1.37 -8.17
C THR A 76 7.59 1.07 -6.69
N SER A 77 6.38 0.84 -6.19
CA SER A 77 6.15 0.51 -4.77
C SER A 77 6.78 -0.85 -4.41
N GLU A 78 6.79 -1.80 -5.32
CA GLU A 78 7.47 -3.09 -5.14
C GLU A 78 9.00 -2.93 -5.17
N TYR A 79 9.52 -2.15 -6.10
CA TYR A 79 10.95 -1.83 -6.16
C TYR A 79 11.44 -1.15 -4.88
N LEU A 80 10.68 -0.19 -4.34
CA LEU A 80 11.00 0.44 -3.06
C LEU A 80 11.03 -0.59 -1.92
N GLN A 81 10.08 -1.53 -1.88
CA GLN A 81 10.11 -2.60 -0.90
C GLN A 81 11.36 -3.45 -1.00
N GLN A 82 11.74 -3.86 -2.21
CA GLN A 82 12.91 -4.70 -2.44
C GLN A 82 14.23 -3.98 -2.12
N SER A 83 14.32 -2.69 -2.48
CA SER A 83 15.53 -1.89 -2.27
C SER A 83 15.74 -1.46 -0.82
N LEU A 84 14.66 -1.13 -0.10
CA LEU A 84 14.75 -0.61 1.27
C LEU A 84 14.68 -1.68 2.34
N LEU A 85 13.91 -2.76 2.14
CA LEU A 85 13.49 -3.67 3.22
C LEU A 85 13.96 -5.12 3.05
N ARG A 86 14.80 -5.42 2.07
CA ARG A 86 15.41 -6.75 1.89
C ARG A 86 14.39 -7.91 2.01
N GLN A 87 13.44 -8.02 1.09
CA GLN A 87 12.57 -9.19 0.85
C GLN A 87 11.60 -9.65 1.97
N HIS A 88 11.67 -9.14 3.20
CA HIS A 88 10.90 -9.67 4.35
C HIS A 88 9.91 -8.67 4.92
N ALA A 89 9.28 -7.86 4.09
CA ALA A 89 8.26 -6.92 4.52
C ALA A 89 6.91 -7.19 3.85
N ILE A 90 5.84 -6.95 4.59
CA ILE A 90 4.50 -6.79 4.01
C ILE A 90 4.27 -5.33 3.67
N ARG A 91 3.52 -5.11 2.60
CA ARG A 91 3.22 -3.78 2.06
C ARG A 91 1.70 -3.59 1.94
N PRO A 92 0.98 -3.46 3.06
CA PRO A 92 -0.43 -3.12 3.03
C PRO A 92 -0.61 -1.68 2.56
N ALA A 93 -1.51 -1.46 1.60
CA ALA A 93 -1.85 -0.13 1.09
C ALA A 93 -3.26 0.27 1.53
N PHE A 94 -3.48 1.58 1.71
CA PHE A 94 -4.79 2.14 2.03
C PHE A 94 -5.75 1.96 0.86
N GLY A 95 -7.01 1.60 1.15
CA GLY A 95 -8.02 1.24 0.16
C GLY A 95 -8.01 -0.23 -0.28
N TYR A 96 -7.03 -1.02 0.16
CA TYR A 96 -6.99 -2.46 -0.08
C TYR A 96 -7.65 -3.25 1.06
N PRO A 97 -8.02 -4.53 0.85
CA PRO A 97 -8.75 -5.30 1.85
C PRO A 97 -8.11 -5.38 3.24
N SER A 98 -6.78 -5.23 3.32
CA SER A 98 -6.05 -5.23 4.60
C SER A 98 -6.14 -3.89 5.35
N LEU A 99 -6.36 -2.78 4.64
CA LEU A 99 -6.53 -1.42 5.14
C LEU A 99 -7.62 -0.69 4.33
N PRO A 100 -8.89 -1.10 4.46
CA PRO A 100 -9.96 -0.64 3.57
C PRO A 100 -10.37 0.82 3.79
N ASP A 101 -10.09 1.37 4.95
CA ASP A 101 -10.48 2.73 5.30
C ASP A 101 -9.55 3.77 4.65
N VAL A 102 -10.01 4.33 3.54
CA VAL A 102 -9.28 5.39 2.83
C VAL A 102 -9.30 6.73 3.57
N SER A 103 -10.21 6.96 4.52
CA SER A 103 -10.28 8.21 5.28
C SER A 103 -9.02 8.44 6.13
N LEU A 104 -8.32 7.38 6.48
CA LEU A 104 -7.02 7.43 7.16
C LEU A 104 -5.96 8.21 6.38
N LEU A 105 -6.13 8.36 5.05
CA LEU A 105 -5.21 9.16 4.23
C LEU A 105 -5.17 10.64 4.66
N PHE A 106 -6.25 11.18 5.25
CA PHE A 106 -6.21 12.53 5.81
C PHE A 106 -5.27 12.64 7.01
N ASP A 107 -5.27 11.64 7.88
CA ASP A 107 -4.38 11.61 9.04
C ASP A 107 -2.94 11.30 8.61
N VAL A 108 -2.78 10.39 7.65
CA VAL A 108 -1.48 10.13 7.01
C VAL A 108 -0.91 11.41 6.40
N ASN A 109 -1.72 12.20 5.68
CA ASN A 109 -1.28 13.44 5.04
C ASN A 109 -0.84 14.51 6.06
N ARG A 110 -1.40 14.51 7.28
CA ARG A 110 -0.96 15.38 8.37
C ARG A 110 0.37 14.92 8.97
N PHE A 111 0.58 13.61 9.04
CA PHE A 111 1.75 12.98 9.59
C PHE A 111 2.92 12.93 8.59
N PHE A 112 2.60 12.70 7.33
CA PHE A 112 3.51 12.58 6.19
C PHE A 112 2.91 13.32 4.99
N PRO A 113 3.37 14.56 4.69
CA PRO A 113 2.77 15.40 3.67
C PRO A 113 2.84 14.76 2.27
N LEU A 114 1.70 14.33 1.76
CA LEU A 114 1.58 13.72 0.43
C LEU A 114 1.80 14.75 -0.69
N SER A 115 1.60 16.03 -0.39
CA SER A 115 1.86 17.15 -1.29
C SER A 115 3.32 17.24 -1.75
N ASP A 116 4.27 16.76 -0.95
CA ASP A 116 5.70 16.82 -1.25
C ASP A 116 6.08 15.98 -2.48
N ILE A 117 5.24 15.01 -2.82
CA ILE A 117 5.37 14.20 -4.05
C ILE A 117 4.24 14.47 -5.04
N GLY A 118 3.53 15.60 -4.89
CA GLY A 118 2.48 16.03 -5.79
C GLY A 118 1.16 15.27 -5.67
N ILE A 119 0.92 14.57 -4.56
CA ILE A 119 -0.39 13.94 -4.30
C ILE A 119 -1.28 14.92 -3.56
N SER A 120 -2.50 15.13 -4.09
CA SER A 120 -3.58 15.81 -3.40
C SER A 120 -4.71 14.82 -3.06
N LEU A 121 -5.49 15.13 -2.03
CA LEU A 121 -6.64 14.32 -1.63
C LEU A 121 -7.95 15.03 -2.00
N THR A 122 -8.87 14.29 -2.58
CA THR A 122 -10.25 14.75 -2.76
C THR A 122 -11.00 14.74 -1.43
N PRO A 123 -12.20 15.38 -1.32
CA PRO A 123 -13.03 15.31 -0.11
C PRO A 123 -13.42 13.88 0.32
N HIS A 124 -13.35 12.92 -0.58
CA HIS A 124 -13.61 11.50 -0.32
C HIS A 124 -12.32 10.67 -0.15
N ALA A 125 -11.20 11.32 0.17
CA ALA A 125 -9.88 10.70 0.37
C ALA A 125 -9.33 9.94 -0.86
N ALA A 126 -9.81 10.23 -2.07
CA ALA A 126 -9.17 9.71 -3.27
C ALA A 126 -7.90 10.50 -3.56
N MET A 127 -6.81 9.82 -3.92
CA MET A 127 -5.55 10.43 -4.30
C MET A 127 -5.58 10.93 -5.75
N LEU A 128 -4.98 12.09 -5.98
CA LEU A 128 -4.73 12.66 -7.29
C LEU A 128 -3.23 12.95 -7.44
N PRO A 129 -2.56 12.42 -8.49
CA PRO A 129 -3.11 11.64 -9.60
C PRO A 129 -3.68 10.30 -9.15
N THR A 130 -4.63 9.74 -9.93
CA THR A 130 -5.30 8.48 -9.59
C THR A 130 -4.35 7.28 -9.54
N SER A 131 -3.27 7.32 -10.34
CA SER A 131 -2.20 6.32 -10.32
C SER A 131 -1.23 6.60 -9.18
N SER A 132 -1.76 6.56 -7.95
CA SER A 132 -1.02 6.75 -6.70
C SER A 132 -1.29 5.62 -5.74
N ILE A 133 -0.29 5.26 -4.93
CA ILE A 133 -0.38 4.24 -3.89
C ILE A 133 0.24 4.80 -2.62
N CYS A 134 -0.47 4.67 -1.51
CA CYS A 134 0.03 5.00 -0.18
C CYS A 134 -0.20 3.82 0.76
N GLY A 135 0.76 3.54 1.64
CA GLY A 135 0.65 2.40 2.53
C GLY A 135 1.75 2.31 3.56
N LEU A 136 1.84 1.14 4.17
CA LEU A 136 2.80 0.82 5.20
C LEU A 136 3.81 -0.21 4.71
N TYR A 137 5.03 -0.14 5.25
CA TYR A 137 5.99 -1.22 5.23
C TYR A 137 6.13 -1.79 6.64
N ILE A 138 5.74 -3.04 6.83
CA ILE A 138 5.87 -3.76 8.09
C ILE A 138 6.89 -4.86 7.89
N GLN A 139 8.01 -4.77 8.61
CA GLN A 139 9.07 -5.77 8.58
C GLN A 139 8.70 -6.92 9.52
N HIS A 140 8.74 -8.16 9.05
CA HIS A 140 8.43 -9.32 9.88
C HIS A 140 9.33 -10.52 9.53
N PRO A 141 9.72 -11.37 10.51
CA PRO A 141 10.45 -12.62 10.25
C PRO A 141 9.68 -13.54 9.30
N GLN A 142 10.41 -14.15 8.36
CA GLN A 142 9.94 -14.88 7.16
C GLN A 142 8.79 -15.88 7.36
N HIS A 143 8.69 -16.55 8.52
CA HIS A 143 7.82 -17.70 8.68
C HIS A 143 6.31 -17.38 8.71
N ARG A 144 5.93 -16.13 8.93
CA ARG A 144 4.51 -15.75 9.05
C ARG A 144 3.90 -15.09 7.81
N LEU A 145 4.74 -14.57 6.91
CA LEU A 145 4.26 -13.82 5.73
C LEU A 145 3.63 -14.70 4.64
N GLN A 146 4.19 -15.88 4.40
CA GLN A 146 3.64 -16.84 3.43
C GLN A 146 2.24 -17.34 3.81
N GLN A 147 1.89 -17.22 5.07
CA GLN A 147 0.61 -17.69 5.60
C GLN A 147 -0.53 -16.68 5.48
N LEU A 148 -0.25 -15.39 5.25
CA LEU A 148 -1.28 -14.35 5.11
C LEU A 148 -1.93 -14.30 3.73
N TRP A 149 -1.21 -14.74 2.69
CA TRP A 149 -1.66 -14.63 1.31
C TRP A 149 -1.35 -15.89 0.52
N PRO A 150 -2.14 -16.97 0.68
CA PRO A 150 -1.89 -18.22 -0.05
C PRO A 150 -2.04 -18.08 -1.59
N HIS A 151 -2.70 -17.03 -2.08
CA HIS A 151 -2.96 -16.83 -3.51
C HIS A 151 -1.97 -15.89 -4.23
N ARG A 152 -0.94 -15.37 -3.56
CA ARG A 152 0.02 -14.46 -4.21
C ARG A 152 0.91 -15.19 -5.24
N GLN A 153 1.21 -16.47 -5.04
CA GLN A 153 1.99 -17.26 -5.99
C GLN A 153 1.26 -17.47 -7.31
N THR A 154 -0.05 -17.67 -7.28
CA THR A 154 -0.85 -17.94 -8.50
C THR A 154 -0.92 -16.73 -9.45
N LEU A 155 -0.80 -15.50 -8.94
CA LEU A 155 -0.81 -14.30 -9.78
C LEU A 155 0.56 -14.01 -10.42
N LEU A 156 1.67 -14.43 -9.79
CA LEU A 156 3.01 -14.24 -10.34
C LEU A 156 3.39 -15.34 -11.31
N GLU A 157 2.90 -16.58 -11.14
CA GLU A 157 3.12 -17.68 -12.08
C GLU A 157 2.33 -17.50 -13.39
N GLY A 158 1.20 -16.78 -13.36
CA GLY A 158 0.43 -16.45 -14.58
C GLY A 158 1.09 -15.40 -15.48
N VAL A 159 2.05 -14.63 -14.99
CA VAL A 159 2.77 -13.60 -15.78
C VAL A 159 4.07 -14.13 -16.39
N SER A 160 4.54 -15.30 -15.96
CA SER A 160 5.77 -15.91 -16.45
C SER A 160 5.59 -16.82 -17.68
N GLN A 161 4.37 -16.92 -18.23
CA GLN A 161 4.06 -17.78 -19.39
C GLN A 161 3.38 -17.01 -20.54
N VAL A 162 3.77 -15.74 -20.78
CA VAL A 162 3.43 -15.04 -22.03
C VAL A 162 4.69 -14.55 -22.68
#